data_9219fc0d267b7477584995221fd5e5ed
#
_entry.id   9219fc0d267b7477584995221fd5e5ed
#
_cell.length_a   1.000
_cell.length_b   1.000
_cell.length_c   1.000
_cell.angle_alpha   90.00
_cell.angle_beta   90.00
_cell.angle_gamma   90.00
#
_symmetry.space_group_name_H-M   'P 1'
#
loop_
_entity.id
_entity.type
_entity.pdbx_description
1 polymer ?
#
loop_
_entity_poly.entity_id
_entity_poly.type
_entity_poly.pdbx_seq_one_letter_code
_entity_poly.pdbx_strand_id
1 'polypeptide(L)'
;MRDCVHIWLWGREIGSLMWRQGKRSSYFVYHPAYLSDAIEPFPLIAPKRGAINKAFDSEEKRMYQHLPAFLADSLPDDWGNALFQQWQTDQKMSVNEVTPLDKLTFIGSRGMGALEFVPDAQIKPRAEKIDIASLAKLAHKIFEDRENAVIEPGETITKKLLMTVGTSAGGRQPKALIAVSRETGEIRSGQIAGLEGFDYFILKFGDKERSTAELEMTYYEMAHAAGIAMMPCYLREADGERHFMTQRFDRRDGEKMHLQTLAAMNPDADSYEQLLLVCRNLHLPDASGEEIFRRMVFNYLANNTDDHNKNFSFMMTPNGEWSLTPAYDMTYIFNVGGFLPHREHCLLMRGKVADWTKEDVMLFAADNGIRNAEKIIRQVADAVMQFRALAEKNGVRPEWIGRIEECLQGHLREWGFVSGETRAESREWRDGNQCVSGASIQRQYPLVCDD
;
A
#
# COMPACT_ATOMS: atom_id res chain seq x y z
N MET A 1 14.46 14.08 -21.34
CA MET A 1 14.04 12.65 -21.41
C MET A 1 15.21 11.78 -21.04
N ARG A 2 15.05 10.89 -20.08
CA ARG A 2 16.14 9.98 -19.65
C ARG A 2 16.00 8.65 -20.37
N ASP A 3 17.12 8.14 -20.87
CA ASP A 3 17.14 6.89 -21.63
C ASP A 3 17.67 5.71 -20.79
N CYS A 4 18.30 6.00 -19.62
CA CYS A 4 18.86 4.99 -18.75
C CYS A 4 18.79 5.44 -17.28
N VAL A 5 18.51 4.46 -16.40
CA VAL A 5 18.58 4.58 -14.94
C VAL A 5 19.32 3.36 -14.39
N HIS A 6 20.31 3.58 -13.55
CA HIS A 6 21.04 2.53 -12.86
C HIS A 6 20.31 2.17 -11.57
N ILE A 7 20.15 0.89 -11.30
CA ILE A 7 19.45 0.35 -10.15
C ILE A 7 20.48 -0.13 -9.13
N TRP A 8 20.37 0.35 -7.90
CA TRP A 8 21.27 0.00 -6.80
C TRP A 8 20.51 -0.67 -5.67
N LEU A 9 21.18 -1.57 -4.98
CA LEU A 9 20.69 -2.27 -3.80
C LEU A 9 21.82 -2.39 -2.79
N TRP A 10 21.64 -1.82 -1.60
CA TRP A 10 22.66 -1.82 -0.53
C TRP A 10 24.06 -1.40 -1.00
N GLY A 11 24.13 -0.31 -1.76
CA GLY A 11 25.39 0.26 -2.26
C GLY A 11 26.04 -0.52 -3.40
N ARG A 12 25.35 -1.50 -4.00
CA ARG A 12 25.82 -2.28 -5.17
C ARG A 12 24.92 -2.00 -6.37
N GLU A 13 25.52 -1.74 -7.52
CA GLU A 13 24.76 -1.64 -8.77
C GLU A 13 24.31 -3.02 -9.21
N ILE A 14 22.97 -3.24 -9.25
CA ILE A 14 22.39 -4.51 -9.66
C ILE A 14 22.10 -4.58 -11.16
N GLY A 15 21.94 -3.44 -11.82
CA GLY A 15 21.67 -3.39 -13.27
C GLY A 15 21.21 -2.04 -13.75
N SER A 16 20.80 -2.00 -15.00
CA SER A 16 20.33 -0.79 -15.68
C SER A 16 18.99 -1.00 -16.34
N LEU A 17 18.12 0.00 -16.18
CA LEU A 17 16.84 0.11 -16.85
C LEU A 17 16.97 1.05 -18.05
N MET A 18 16.65 0.56 -19.23
CA MET A 18 16.78 1.28 -20.50
C MET A 18 15.41 1.61 -21.09
N TRP A 19 15.22 2.84 -21.58
CA TRP A 19 14.03 3.27 -22.27
C TRP A 19 14.18 3.15 -23.80
N ARG A 20 13.20 2.51 -24.47
CA ARG A 20 13.15 2.40 -25.93
C ARG A 20 12.30 3.55 -26.48
N GLN A 21 12.94 4.62 -26.91
CA GLN A 21 12.28 5.78 -27.47
C GLN A 21 11.35 5.36 -28.60
N GLY A 22 10.95 5.12 -29.38
CA GLY A 22 10.05 4.74 -30.47
C GLY A 22 8.99 3.70 -30.12
N LYS A 23 9.19 2.93 -29.07
CA LYS A 23 8.28 1.83 -28.68
C LYS A 23 7.51 2.07 -27.38
N ARG A 24 7.77 3.17 -26.67
CA ARG A 24 7.22 3.43 -25.33
C ARG A 24 7.29 2.20 -24.42
N SER A 25 8.45 1.58 -24.35
CA SER A 25 8.71 0.39 -23.52
C SER A 25 10.08 0.50 -22.90
N SER A 26 10.33 -0.27 -21.86
CA SER A 26 11.64 -0.36 -21.23
C SER A 26 12.09 -1.80 -21.08
N TYR A 27 13.34 -1.99 -20.68
CA TYR A 27 13.87 -3.29 -20.32
C TYR A 27 14.99 -3.12 -19.30
N PHE A 28 15.11 -4.10 -18.42
CA PHE A 28 16.15 -4.19 -17.42
C PHE A 28 17.22 -5.20 -17.83
N VAL A 29 18.47 -4.89 -17.56
CA VAL A 29 19.62 -5.79 -17.74
C VAL A 29 20.46 -5.78 -16.48
N TYR A 30 20.79 -6.94 -15.96
CA TYR A 30 21.70 -7.05 -14.82
C TYR A 30 23.10 -6.54 -15.15
N HIS A 31 23.73 -5.88 -14.18
CA HIS A 31 25.15 -5.59 -14.24
C HIS A 31 25.96 -6.90 -14.18
N PRO A 32 26.91 -7.15 -15.10
CA PRO A 32 27.61 -8.44 -15.18
C PRO A 32 28.27 -8.87 -13.86
N ALA A 33 28.88 -7.91 -13.12
CA ALA A 33 29.50 -8.21 -11.83
C ALA A 33 28.49 -8.64 -10.76
N TYR A 34 27.22 -8.21 -10.86
CA TYR A 34 26.19 -8.58 -9.89
C TYR A 34 25.66 -10.00 -10.08
N LEU A 35 25.81 -10.60 -11.28
CA LEU A 35 25.34 -11.96 -11.57
C LEU A 35 25.98 -13.03 -10.66
N SER A 36 27.21 -12.77 -10.18
CA SER A 36 27.93 -13.65 -9.25
C SER A 36 27.63 -13.38 -7.76
N ASP A 37 26.84 -12.34 -7.45
CA ASP A 37 26.46 -12.02 -6.05
C ASP A 37 25.55 -13.14 -5.49
N ALA A 38 25.55 -13.32 -4.16
CA ALA A 38 24.67 -14.30 -3.51
C ALA A 38 23.21 -13.83 -3.44
N ILE A 39 22.97 -12.51 -3.46
CA ILE A 39 21.63 -11.93 -3.30
C ILE A 39 20.82 -12.02 -4.57
N GLU A 40 19.58 -12.50 -4.47
CA GLU A 40 18.60 -12.66 -5.55
C GLU A 40 17.43 -11.69 -5.34
N PRO A 41 17.46 -10.45 -5.92
CA PRO A 41 16.48 -9.42 -5.61
C PRO A 41 15.11 -9.67 -6.29
N PHE A 42 15.08 -10.40 -7.40
CA PHE A 42 13.87 -10.62 -8.21
C PHE A 42 13.70 -12.10 -8.57
N PRO A 43 13.57 -13.00 -7.56
CA PRO A 43 13.75 -14.44 -7.76
C PRO A 43 12.72 -15.08 -8.69
N LEU A 44 11.50 -14.53 -8.77
CA LEU A 44 10.40 -15.14 -9.51
C LEU A 44 10.28 -14.62 -10.94
N ILE A 45 10.53 -13.32 -11.18
CA ILE A 45 10.33 -12.70 -12.49
C ILE A 45 11.64 -12.53 -13.26
N ALA A 46 12.69 -12.12 -12.57
CA ALA A 46 13.98 -11.84 -13.19
C ALA A 46 15.11 -12.58 -12.47
N PRO A 47 15.08 -13.93 -12.39
CA PRO A 47 16.13 -14.68 -11.73
C PRO A 47 17.46 -14.48 -12.43
N LYS A 48 18.55 -14.36 -11.64
CA LYS A 48 19.92 -14.18 -12.16
C LYS A 48 20.43 -15.39 -12.95
N ARG A 49 19.93 -16.58 -12.61
CA ARG A 49 20.28 -17.80 -13.33
C ARG A 49 19.87 -17.70 -14.80
N GLY A 50 20.83 -17.73 -15.70
CA GLY A 50 20.59 -17.59 -17.14
C GLY A 50 20.32 -16.16 -17.60
N ALA A 51 20.63 -15.16 -16.78
CA ALA A 51 20.43 -13.75 -17.09
C ALA A 51 21.60 -13.09 -17.82
N ILE A 52 22.68 -13.82 -18.12
CA ILE A 52 23.82 -13.29 -18.90
C ILE A 52 23.31 -12.82 -20.26
N ASN A 53 23.48 -11.54 -20.58
CA ASN A 53 23.01 -10.90 -21.81
C ASN A 53 21.50 -10.99 -22.06
N LYS A 54 20.71 -11.29 -21.02
CA LYS A 54 19.25 -11.34 -21.10
C LYS A 54 18.67 -9.98 -20.68
N ALA A 55 17.74 -9.47 -21.50
CA ALA A 55 16.89 -8.35 -21.14
C ALA A 55 15.58 -8.86 -20.54
N PHE A 56 15.10 -8.17 -19.50
CA PHE A 56 13.78 -8.37 -18.90
C PHE A 56 12.91 -7.21 -19.33
N ASP A 57 11.93 -7.50 -20.18
CA ASP A 57 11.08 -6.48 -20.81
C ASP A 57 10.03 -5.92 -19.85
N SER A 58 9.45 -4.79 -20.24
CA SER A 58 8.36 -4.14 -19.53
C SER A 58 7.05 -4.93 -19.64
N GLU A 59 6.18 -4.75 -18.63
CA GLU A 59 4.82 -5.25 -18.62
C GLU A 59 3.89 -4.41 -19.51
N GLU A 60 2.90 -5.05 -20.13
CA GLU A 60 1.91 -4.38 -20.98
C GLU A 60 0.81 -3.69 -20.16
N LYS A 61 0.47 -4.23 -18.97
CA LYS A 61 -0.59 -3.67 -18.12
C LYS A 61 -0.29 -2.23 -17.75
N ARG A 62 -1.28 -1.37 -17.86
CA ARG A 62 -1.19 0.08 -17.63
C ARG A 62 -0.60 0.45 -16.27
N MET A 63 -0.89 -0.33 -15.24
CA MET A 63 -0.39 -0.07 -13.88
C MET A 63 1.14 -0.08 -13.78
N TYR A 64 1.84 -0.79 -14.66
CA TYR A 64 3.30 -0.85 -14.69
C TYR A 64 3.95 0.27 -15.52
N GLN A 65 3.17 1.11 -16.18
CA GLN A 65 3.64 2.27 -16.95
C GLN A 65 4.80 1.93 -17.90
N HIS A 66 4.75 0.77 -18.56
CA HIS A 66 5.79 0.28 -19.46
C HIS A 66 7.16 0.01 -18.79
N LEU A 67 7.16 -0.34 -17.51
CA LEU A 67 8.33 -0.84 -16.78
C LEU A 67 8.20 -2.34 -16.49
N PRO A 68 9.30 -3.07 -16.23
CA PRO A 68 9.25 -4.37 -15.60
C PRO A 68 8.56 -4.28 -14.23
N ALA A 69 7.67 -5.22 -13.90
CA ALA A 69 6.83 -5.16 -12.70
C ALA A 69 7.63 -4.94 -11.40
N PHE A 70 8.76 -5.63 -11.26
CA PHE A 70 9.64 -5.54 -10.10
C PHE A 70 10.34 -4.18 -9.92
N LEU A 71 10.34 -3.30 -10.93
CA LEU A 71 10.79 -1.92 -10.83
C LEU A 71 9.62 -0.93 -10.79
N ALA A 72 8.52 -1.27 -11.46
CA ALA A 72 7.31 -0.46 -11.46
C ALA A 72 6.69 -0.31 -10.06
N ASP A 73 6.95 -1.27 -9.17
CA ASP A 73 6.55 -1.24 -7.77
C ASP A 73 7.11 -0.03 -7.00
N SER A 74 8.21 0.53 -7.47
CA SER A 74 8.82 1.75 -6.91
C SER A 74 8.27 3.04 -7.51
N LEU A 75 7.36 2.98 -8.49
CA LEU A 75 6.74 4.18 -9.06
C LEU A 75 5.92 4.92 -8.00
N PRO A 76 5.86 6.25 -8.09
CA PRO A 76 4.94 7.01 -7.27
C PRO A 76 3.48 6.64 -7.58
N ASP A 77 2.70 6.45 -6.53
CA ASP A 77 1.25 6.30 -6.58
C ASP A 77 0.53 7.65 -6.82
N ASP A 78 -0.77 7.69 -6.58
CA ASP A 78 -1.57 8.90 -6.75
C ASP A 78 -1.04 10.09 -5.96
N TRP A 79 -0.70 9.90 -4.68
CA TRP A 79 -0.13 10.96 -3.85
C TRP A 79 1.28 11.35 -4.33
N GLY A 80 2.14 10.36 -4.54
CA GLY A 80 3.48 10.56 -5.05
C GLY A 80 3.49 11.22 -6.43
N ASN A 81 2.54 10.89 -7.31
CA ASN A 81 2.37 11.53 -8.61
C ASN A 81 1.95 13.01 -8.46
N ALA A 82 1.09 13.38 -7.48
CA ALA A 82 0.76 14.77 -7.22
C ALA A 82 2.01 15.58 -6.84
N LEU A 83 2.88 15.02 -6.00
CA LEU A 83 4.15 15.63 -5.66
C LEU A 83 5.13 15.68 -6.86
N PHE A 84 5.17 14.63 -7.66
CA PHE A 84 5.99 14.61 -8.87
C PHE A 84 5.55 15.71 -9.86
N GLN A 85 4.26 15.94 -10.05
CA GLN A 85 3.74 17.01 -10.90
C GLN A 85 4.17 18.40 -10.42
N GLN A 86 4.12 18.64 -9.09
CA GLN A 86 4.61 19.88 -8.49
C GLN A 86 6.13 20.06 -8.72
N TRP A 87 6.91 18.98 -8.56
CA TRP A 87 8.34 19.00 -8.84
C TRP A 87 8.64 19.24 -10.32
N GLN A 88 7.92 18.59 -11.22
CA GLN A 88 8.02 18.76 -12.67
C GLN A 88 7.78 20.21 -13.07
N THR A 89 6.75 20.86 -12.51
CA THR A 89 6.45 22.28 -12.73
C THR A 89 7.61 23.17 -12.28
N ASP A 90 8.18 22.91 -11.11
CA ASP A 90 9.34 23.65 -10.59
C ASP A 90 10.58 23.50 -11.49
N GLN A 91 10.76 22.32 -12.11
CA GLN A 91 11.84 22.04 -13.05
C GLN A 91 11.55 22.55 -14.47
N LYS A 92 10.37 23.11 -14.72
CA LYS A 92 9.90 23.55 -16.06
C LYS A 92 9.97 22.43 -17.12
N MET A 93 9.73 21.18 -16.72
CA MET A 93 9.72 20.04 -17.63
C MET A 93 8.38 19.97 -18.36
N SER A 94 8.42 19.73 -19.68
CA SER A 94 7.20 19.50 -20.46
C SER A 94 6.57 18.15 -20.10
N VAL A 95 5.24 18.12 -19.95
CA VAL A 95 4.49 16.88 -19.64
C VAL A 95 4.75 15.79 -20.70
N ASN A 96 4.89 16.17 -21.97
CA ASN A 96 5.09 15.25 -23.08
C ASN A 96 6.50 14.63 -23.14
N GLU A 97 7.44 15.15 -22.36
CA GLU A 97 8.83 14.68 -22.32
C GLU A 97 9.12 13.77 -21.12
N VAL A 98 8.15 13.61 -20.24
CA VAL A 98 8.30 12.78 -19.03
C VAL A 98 8.12 11.30 -19.34
N THR A 99 9.04 10.50 -18.86
CA THR A 99 9.00 9.04 -18.91
C THR A 99 8.84 8.45 -17.50
N PRO A 100 8.46 7.18 -17.36
CA PRO A 100 8.50 6.50 -16.07
C PRO A 100 9.89 6.49 -15.42
N LEU A 101 10.96 6.54 -16.22
CA LEU A 101 12.33 6.65 -15.72
C LEU A 101 12.57 7.96 -14.96
N ASP A 102 11.96 9.06 -15.41
CA ASP A 102 12.05 10.35 -14.71
C ASP A 102 11.35 10.27 -13.34
N LYS A 103 10.24 9.52 -13.25
CA LYS A 103 9.57 9.27 -11.96
C LYS A 103 10.44 8.44 -11.01
N LEU A 104 11.11 7.39 -11.50
CA LEU A 104 12.04 6.61 -10.69
C LEU A 104 13.22 7.46 -10.19
N THR A 105 13.76 8.35 -11.02
CA THR A 105 14.82 9.26 -10.58
C THR A 105 14.32 10.33 -9.60
N PHE A 106 13.05 10.75 -9.71
CA PHE A 106 12.42 11.58 -8.67
C PHE A 106 12.34 10.84 -7.33
N ILE A 107 12.05 9.55 -7.34
CA ILE A 107 12.11 8.71 -6.14
C ILE A 107 13.56 8.60 -5.63
N GLY A 108 14.52 8.28 -6.50
CA GLY A 108 15.94 8.16 -6.15
C GLY A 108 16.17 7.13 -5.03
N SER A 109 16.77 7.55 -3.93
CA SER A 109 17.02 6.73 -2.72
C SER A 109 15.91 6.82 -1.67
N ARG A 110 14.83 7.58 -1.94
CA ARG A 110 13.78 7.92 -0.98
C ARG A 110 12.58 6.98 -1.00
N GLY A 111 12.62 5.92 -1.80
CA GLY A 111 11.56 4.93 -1.93
C GLY A 111 11.32 4.10 -0.66
N MET A 112 10.21 3.36 -0.69
CA MET A 112 10.03 2.21 0.19
C MET A 112 11.00 1.11 -0.23
N GLY A 113 11.42 0.30 0.73
CA GLY A 113 12.41 -0.74 0.46
C GLY A 113 13.83 -0.21 0.32
N ALA A 114 14.69 -1.00 -0.35
CA ALA A 114 16.12 -0.74 -0.46
C ALA A 114 16.61 -0.44 -1.87
N LEU A 115 15.73 -0.46 -2.90
CA LEU A 115 16.12 -0.07 -4.25
C LEU A 115 16.41 1.43 -4.32
N GLU A 116 17.46 1.79 -5.04
CA GLU A 116 17.86 3.17 -5.31
C GLU A 116 18.05 3.37 -6.82
N PHE A 117 17.64 4.53 -7.30
CA PHE A 117 17.61 4.87 -8.72
C PHE A 117 18.56 6.02 -9.01
N VAL A 118 19.59 5.78 -9.83
CA VAL A 118 20.67 6.72 -10.12
C VAL A 118 20.71 7.04 -11.62
N PRO A 119 20.83 8.33 -12.02
CA PRO A 119 20.93 9.51 -11.17
C PRO A 119 19.60 9.81 -10.45
N ASP A 120 19.67 10.35 -9.23
CA ASP A 120 18.52 10.82 -8.51
C ASP A 120 18.19 12.31 -8.79
N ALA A 121 17.02 12.78 -8.33
CA ALA A 121 16.59 14.17 -8.48
C ALA A 121 17.33 15.15 -7.55
N GLN A 122 18.34 14.70 -6.78
CA GLN A 122 19.10 15.49 -5.82
C GLN A 122 18.24 16.21 -4.76
N ILE A 123 17.06 15.66 -4.45
CA ILE A 123 16.20 16.14 -3.37
C ILE A 123 16.75 15.59 -2.05
N LYS A 124 17.63 16.37 -1.42
CA LYS A 124 18.31 15.94 -0.19
C LYS A 124 17.40 16.14 1.03
N PRO A 125 17.25 15.12 1.89
CA PRO A 125 16.56 15.27 3.16
C PRO A 125 17.36 16.27 4.05
N ARG A 126 16.60 17.11 4.77
CA ARG A 126 17.16 18.07 5.73
C ARG A 126 16.85 17.60 7.15
N ALA A 127 17.77 17.89 8.06
CA ALA A 127 17.64 17.59 9.49
C ALA A 127 16.74 18.59 10.24
N GLU A 128 15.90 19.32 9.53
CA GLU A 128 14.98 20.30 10.13
C GLU A 128 13.86 19.59 10.90
N LYS A 129 13.40 20.23 11.98
CA LYS A 129 12.25 19.80 12.75
C LYS A 129 10.98 19.91 11.89
N ILE A 130 10.14 18.87 11.91
CA ILE A 130 8.91 18.82 11.14
C ILE A 130 7.73 19.31 11.97
N ASP A 131 6.98 20.27 11.42
CA ASP A 131 5.66 20.65 11.88
C ASP A 131 4.57 19.91 11.09
N ILE A 132 3.91 18.97 11.75
CA ILE A 132 2.88 18.11 11.14
C ILE A 132 1.70 18.94 10.65
N ALA A 133 1.24 19.93 11.41
CA ALA A 133 0.06 20.72 11.04
C ALA A 133 0.27 21.47 9.73
N SER A 134 1.42 22.13 9.58
CA SER A 134 1.77 22.82 8.33
C SER A 134 1.91 21.86 7.15
N LEU A 135 2.48 20.67 7.38
CA LEU A 135 2.57 19.64 6.34
C LEU A 135 1.20 19.10 5.91
N ALA A 136 0.32 18.80 6.87
CA ALA A 136 -1.02 18.30 6.61
C ALA A 136 -1.83 19.28 5.77
N LYS A 137 -1.87 20.56 6.20
CA LYS A 137 -2.58 21.62 5.48
C LYS A 137 -2.11 21.75 4.02
N LEU A 138 -0.79 21.75 3.79
CA LEU A 138 -0.25 21.86 2.44
C LEU A 138 -0.48 20.59 1.64
N ALA A 139 -0.41 19.41 2.27
CA ALA A 139 -0.65 18.14 1.61
C ALA A 139 -2.10 18.03 1.12
N HIS A 140 -3.09 18.39 1.94
CA HIS A 140 -4.49 18.44 1.53
C HIS A 140 -4.72 19.43 0.38
N LYS A 141 -4.16 20.65 0.46
CA LYS A 141 -4.23 21.64 -0.62
C LYS A 141 -3.69 21.12 -1.96
N ILE A 142 -2.53 20.44 -1.97
CA ILE A 142 -1.95 19.86 -3.18
C ILE A 142 -2.79 18.68 -3.67
N PHE A 143 -3.37 17.90 -2.78
CA PHE A 143 -4.14 16.72 -3.16
C PHE A 143 -5.50 17.07 -3.75
N GLU A 144 -6.18 18.10 -3.22
CA GLU A 144 -7.49 18.55 -3.68
C GLU A 144 -7.42 19.24 -5.05
N ASP A 145 -6.38 20.03 -5.29
CA ASP A 145 -6.18 20.74 -6.56
C ASP A 145 -4.80 20.46 -7.16
N ARG A 146 -4.65 19.24 -7.67
CA ARG A 146 -3.37 18.73 -8.20
C ARG A 146 -2.77 19.58 -9.31
N GLU A 147 -3.61 20.17 -10.15
CA GLU A 147 -3.17 20.91 -11.35
C GLU A 147 -2.94 22.39 -11.09
N ASN A 148 -3.70 22.99 -10.16
CA ASN A 148 -3.71 24.44 -9.96
C ASN A 148 -3.34 24.90 -8.54
N ALA A 149 -2.86 23.98 -7.67
CA ALA A 149 -2.49 24.33 -6.31
C ALA A 149 -1.46 25.47 -6.29
N VAL A 150 -1.90 26.67 -5.90
CA VAL A 150 -1.04 27.86 -5.77
C VAL A 150 -0.29 27.77 -4.46
N ILE A 151 1.04 27.73 -4.52
CA ILE A 151 1.91 27.71 -3.35
C ILE A 151 2.30 29.12 -3.00
N GLU A 152 1.85 29.58 -1.83
CA GLU A 152 2.19 30.92 -1.33
C GLU A 152 3.67 31.03 -0.95
N PRO A 153 4.26 32.22 -0.99
CA PRO A 153 5.68 32.42 -0.65
C PRO A 153 6.07 31.87 0.73
N GLY A 154 5.17 31.98 1.73
CA GLY A 154 5.37 31.42 3.07
C GLY A 154 5.34 29.89 3.16
N GLU A 155 4.77 29.22 2.17
CA GLU A 155 4.67 27.74 2.09
C GLU A 155 5.86 27.09 1.40
N THR A 156 6.80 27.85 0.85
CA THR A 156 7.93 27.33 0.05
C THR A 156 8.81 26.36 0.83
N ILE A 157 9.07 26.62 2.11
CA ILE A 157 9.87 25.74 2.96
C ILE A 157 9.10 24.45 3.24
N THR A 158 7.81 24.55 3.60
CA THR A 158 6.92 23.42 3.84
C THR A 158 6.76 22.56 2.59
N LYS A 159 6.64 23.18 1.39
CA LYS A 159 6.62 22.46 0.11
C LYS A 159 7.90 21.65 -0.11
N LYS A 160 9.08 22.25 0.10
CA LYS A 160 10.37 21.55 -0.03
C LYS A 160 10.47 20.38 0.93
N LEU A 161 10.00 20.54 2.16
CA LEU A 161 9.98 19.49 3.14
C LEU A 161 9.01 18.36 2.71
N LEU A 162 7.80 18.72 2.27
CA LEU A 162 6.80 17.76 1.79
C LEU A 162 7.32 16.96 0.59
N MET A 163 8.01 17.61 -0.37
CA MET A 163 8.69 16.92 -1.48
C MET A 163 9.74 15.92 -1.01
N THR A 164 10.35 16.16 0.14
CA THR A 164 11.34 15.26 0.71
C THR A 164 10.68 14.06 1.39
N VAL A 165 9.63 14.28 2.18
CA VAL A 165 9.03 13.25 3.06
C VAL A 165 7.79 12.59 2.49
N GLY A 166 7.12 13.18 1.49
CA GLY A 166 5.84 12.72 0.96
C GLY A 166 5.92 11.67 -0.16
N THR A 167 7.12 11.28 -0.58
CA THR A 167 7.29 10.39 -1.74
C THR A 167 7.18 8.91 -1.40
N SER A 168 6.41 8.19 -2.21
CA SER A 168 6.43 6.73 -2.45
C SER A 168 6.24 5.78 -1.26
N ALA A 169 5.20 5.98 -0.46
CA ALA A 169 4.80 4.96 0.52
C ALA A 169 3.55 4.17 0.12
N GLY A 170 3.19 4.12 -1.16
CA GLY A 170 2.00 3.45 -1.69
C GLY A 170 0.67 4.11 -1.28
N GLY A 171 -0.38 4.02 -2.13
CA GLY A 171 -1.73 4.45 -1.82
C GLY A 171 -2.08 5.92 -2.14
N ARG A 172 -3.36 6.23 -2.09
CA ARG A 172 -3.95 7.49 -2.60
C ARG A 172 -3.92 8.63 -1.59
N GLN A 173 -4.02 8.30 -0.31
CA GLN A 173 -4.12 9.29 0.78
C GLN A 173 -2.80 10.06 0.96
N PRO A 174 -2.87 11.39 1.19
CA PRO A 174 -1.70 12.20 1.52
C PRO A 174 -0.98 11.67 2.77
N LYS A 175 0.35 11.54 2.66
CA LYS A 175 1.18 10.96 3.72
C LYS A 175 2.59 11.50 3.72
N ALA A 176 3.30 11.28 4.83
CA ALA A 176 4.70 11.68 5.00
C ALA A 176 5.50 10.56 5.67
N LEU A 177 6.75 10.41 5.24
CA LEU A 177 7.72 9.52 5.90
C LEU A 177 8.48 10.33 6.96
N ILE A 178 8.31 9.98 8.21
CA ILE A 178 8.88 10.68 9.36
C ILE A 178 9.73 9.76 10.21
N ALA A 179 10.64 10.35 10.98
CA ALA A 179 11.38 9.70 12.04
C ALA A 179 11.06 10.41 13.36
N VAL A 180 10.78 9.64 14.40
CA VAL A 180 10.40 10.16 15.73
C VAL A 180 11.44 9.71 16.74
N SER A 181 12.00 10.66 17.48
CA SER A 181 12.93 10.37 18.57
C SER A 181 12.22 9.62 19.69
N ARG A 182 12.80 8.48 20.10
CA ARG A 182 12.30 7.69 21.23
C ARG A 182 12.39 8.42 22.57
N GLU A 183 13.35 9.33 22.71
CA GLU A 183 13.61 10.06 23.95
C GLU A 183 12.79 11.33 24.04
N THR A 184 12.78 12.15 22.99
CA THR A 184 12.20 13.50 23.03
C THR A 184 10.86 13.66 22.30
N GLY A 185 10.48 12.65 21.46
CA GLY A 185 9.33 12.78 20.55
C GLY A 185 9.55 13.78 19.40
N GLU A 186 10.76 14.30 19.21
CA GLU A 186 11.11 15.19 18.11
C GLU A 186 10.89 14.48 16.77
N ILE A 187 10.33 15.20 15.80
CA ILE A 187 10.02 14.68 14.48
C ILE A 187 10.97 15.25 13.45
N ARG A 188 11.57 14.36 12.68
CA ARG A 188 12.46 14.66 11.55
C ARG A 188 12.04 13.92 10.28
N SER A 189 12.72 14.21 9.18
CA SER A 189 12.52 13.47 7.93
C SER A 189 12.85 11.99 8.08
N GLY A 190 11.91 11.11 7.78
CA GLY A 190 12.10 9.67 7.71
C GLY A 190 12.91 9.19 6.50
N GLN A 191 13.44 10.12 5.71
CA GLN A 191 14.34 9.85 4.58
C GLN A 191 15.82 9.95 4.97
N ILE A 192 16.13 10.42 6.17
CA ILE A 192 17.49 10.41 6.70
C ILE A 192 17.79 9.01 7.22
N ALA A 193 18.77 8.35 6.63
CA ALA A 193 19.20 7.03 7.09
C ALA A 193 20.05 7.13 8.37
N GLY A 194 19.98 6.09 9.23
CA GLY A 194 20.90 5.94 10.36
C GLY A 194 20.72 6.96 11.48
N LEU A 195 19.53 7.53 11.66
CA LEU A 195 19.25 8.37 12.83
C LEU A 195 19.21 7.50 14.10
N GLU A 196 20.26 7.61 14.90
CA GLU A 196 20.31 6.90 16.19
C GLU A 196 19.24 7.41 17.14
N GLY A 197 18.54 6.50 17.83
CA GLY A 197 17.49 6.84 18.78
C GLY A 197 16.14 7.24 18.15
N PHE A 198 15.98 7.08 16.83
CA PHE A 198 14.73 7.36 16.14
C PHE A 198 14.07 6.09 15.59
N ASP A 199 12.74 6.06 15.65
CA ASP A 199 11.91 5.09 14.95
C ASP A 199 11.29 5.74 13.70
N TYR A 200 11.12 4.94 12.64
CA TYR A 200 10.65 5.39 11.34
C TYR A 200 9.17 5.06 11.15
N PHE A 201 8.40 6.03 10.65
CA PHE A 201 6.96 5.90 10.49
C PHE A 201 6.48 6.40 9.13
N ILE A 202 5.35 5.86 8.70
CA ILE A 202 4.47 6.46 7.71
C ILE A 202 3.38 7.20 8.48
N LEU A 203 3.24 8.49 8.26
CA LEU A 203 2.19 9.33 8.80
C LEU A 203 1.18 9.61 7.69
N LYS A 204 -0.04 9.11 7.80
CA LYS A 204 -1.17 9.41 6.92
C LYS A 204 -1.95 10.57 7.49
N PHE A 205 -2.16 11.63 6.69
CA PHE A 205 -2.93 12.79 7.14
C PHE A 205 -4.41 12.44 7.16
N GLY A 206 -5.05 12.60 8.32
CA GLY A 206 -6.44 12.22 8.53
C GLY A 206 -7.41 13.21 7.87
N ASP A 207 -8.59 12.69 7.52
CA ASP A 207 -9.76 13.46 7.14
C ASP A 207 -10.77 13.36 8.30
N LYS A 208 -10.97 14.47 9.02
CA LYS A 208 -11.83 14.55 10.19
C LYS A 208 -13.31 14.24 9.87
N GLU A 209 -13.79 14.67 8.69
CA GLU A 209 -15.17 14.44 8.28
C GLU A 209 -15.46 12.96 8.05
N ARG A 210 -14.48 12.24 7.59
CA ARG A 210 -14.55 10.78 7.32
C ARG A 210 -13.99 9.93 8.45
N SER A 211 -13.40 10.53 9.48
CA SER A 211 -12.70 9.82 10.58
C SER A 211 -11.66 8.82 10.09
N THR A 212 -10.92 9.13 9.02
CA THR A 212 -10.04 8.15 8.37
C THR A 212 -8.94 7.65 9.29
N ALA A 213 -8.33 8.53 10.08
CA ALA A 213 -7.26 8.15 11.00
C ALA A 213 -7.79 7.27 12.15
N GLU A 214 -8.96 7.61 12.70
CA GLU A 214 -9.61 6.86 13.77
C GLU A 214 -10.09 5.48 13.28
N LEU A 215 -10.56 5.39 12.03
CA LEU A 215 -10.95 4.12 11.41
C LEU A 215 -9.72 3.23 11.18
N GLU A 216 -8.62 3.75 10.63
CA GLU A 216 -7.39 2.97 10.47
C GLU A 216 -6.85 2.46 11.82
N MET A 217 -6.94 3.29 12.89
CA MET A 217 -6.55 2.86 14.23
C MET A 217 -7.48 1.76 14.77
N THR A 218 -8.79 1.89 14.54
CA THR A 218 -9.78 0.87 14.93
C THR A 218 -9.52 -0.46 14.22
N TYR A 219 -9.22 -0.42 12.92
CA TYR A 219 -8.90 -1.59 12.13
C TYR A 219 -7.57 -2.23 12.55
N TYR A 220 -6.58 -1.42 12.89
CA TYR A 220 -5.34 -1.93 13.48
C TYR A 220 -5.60 -2.72 14.78
N GLU A 221 -6.40 -2.16 15.70
CA GLU A 221 -6.72 -2.83 16.96
C GLU A 221 -7.52 -4.11 16.75
N MET A 222 -8.49 -4.13 15.82
CA MET A 222 -9.21 -5.35 15.44
C MET A 222 -8.28 -6.39 14.80
N ALA A 223 -7.42 -5.97 13.86
CA ALA A 223 -6.48 -6.87 13.21
C ALA A 223 -5.50 -7.50 14.22
N HIS A 224 -5.01 -6.70 15.16
CA HIS A 224 -4.17 -7.19 16.25
C HIS A 224 -4.91 -8.19 17.14
N ALA A 225 -6.18 -7.92 17.52
CA ALA A 225 -7.03 -8.84 18.26
C ALA A 225 -7.31 -10.14 17.49
N ALA A 226 -7.42 -10.05 16.14
CA ALA A 226 -7.53 -11.20 15.27
C ALA A 226 -6.23 -12.02 15.15
N GLY A 227 -5.13 -11.55 15.71
CA GLY A 227 -3.81 -12.19 15.64
C GLY A 227 -3.06 -11.93 14.33
N ILE A 228 -3.43 -10.91 13.58
CA ILE A 228 -2.71 -10.47 12.37
C ILE A 228 -1.45 -9.73 12.80
N ALA A 229 -0.33 -10.10 12.18
CA ALA A 229 0.94 -9.42 12.40
C ALA A 229 0.91 -8.04 11.70
N MET A 230 0.91 -6.97 12.49
CA MET A 230 1.02 -5.58 12.05
C MET A 230 2.11 -4.85 12.82
N MET A 231 2.69 -3.82 12.20
CA MET A 231 3.61 -2.92 12.92
C MET A 231 2.83 -2.05 13.91
N PRO A 232 3.47 -1.59 15.01
CA PRO A 232 2.83 -0.67 15.94
C PRO A 232 2.25 0.57 15.25
N CYS A 233 1.00 0.90 15.59
CA CYS A 233 0.28 2.04 15.05
C CYS A 233 -0.16 2.98 16.16
N TYR A 234 -0.30 4.27 15.84
CA TYR A 234 -0.64 5.31 16.78
C TYR A 234 -1.50 6.38 16.13
N LEU A 235 -2.34 7.07 16.94
CA LEU A 235 -2.93 8.34 16.56
C LEU A 235 -2.01 9.48 16.99
N ARG A 236 -1.72 10.39 16.07
CA ARG A 236 -0.98 11.62 16.33
C ARG A 236 -1.89 12.82 16.16
N GLU A 237 -2.02 13.61 17.20
CA GLU A 237 -2.79 14.85 17.15
C GLU A 237 -1.89 16.04 16.79
N ALA A 238 -2.34 16.89 15.87
CA ALA A 238 -1.70 18.12 15.49
C ALA A 238 -2.78 19.14 15.09
N ASP A 239 -2.79 20.32 15.71
CA ASP A 239 -3.74 21.42 15.46
C ASP A 239 -5.22 20.99 15.50
N GLY A 240 -5.59 20.11 16.44
CA GLY A 240 -6.96 19.61 16.61
C GLY A 240 -7.41 18.59 15.55
N GLU A 241 -6.49 18.14 14.70
CA GLU A 241 -6.71 17.05 13.74
C GLU A 241 -5.92 15.80 14.17
N ARG A 242 -6.46 14.63 13.86
CA ARG A 242 -5.82 13.35 14.14
C ARG A 242 -5.28 12.74 12.84
N HIS A 243 -4.10 12.18 12.95
CA HIS A 243 -3.38 11.53 11.86
C HIS A 243 -3.01 10.12 12.28
N PHE A 244 -3.11 9.17 11.36
CA PHE A 244 -2.69 7.78 11.61
C PHE A 244 -1.21 7.61 11.35
N MET A 245 -0.51 6.95 12.25
CA MET A 245 0.92 6.73 12.16
C MET A 245 1.24 5.26 12.35
N THR A 246 1.91 4.65 11.39
CA THR A 246 2.36 3.25 11.46
C THR A 246 3.88 3.16 11.36
N GLN A 247 4.50 2.31 12.20
CA GLN A 247 5.94 2.09 12.15
C GLN A 247 6.32 1.36 10.85
N ARG A 248 7.43 1.76 10.25
CA ARG A 248 7.92 1.13 9.02
C ARG A 248 8.62 -0.19 9.31
N PHE A 249 8.21 -1.25 8.61
CA PHE A 249 8.86 -2.56 8.68
C PHE A 249 10.10 -2.66 7.79
N ASP A 250 10.22 -1.78 6.79
CA ASP A 250 11.32 -1.75 5.84
C ASP A 250 12.54 -0.95 6.33
N ARG A 251 12.50 -0.51 7.58
CA ARG A 251 13.62 0.15 8.27
C ARG A 251 13.86 -0.57 9.59
N ARG A 252 15.00 -1.18 9.71
CA ARG A 252 15.37 -1.97 10.88
C ARG A 252 16.81 -1.66 11.25
N ASP A 253 17.05 -1.15 12.46
CA ASP A 253 18.38 -0.82 12.99
C ASP A 253 19.24 0.05 12.05
N GLY A 254 18.61 1.01 11.37
CA GLY A 254 19.26 1.90 10.41
C GLY A 254 19.44 1.31 9.01
N GLU A 255 19.12 0.03 8.81
CA GLU A 255 19.19 -0.65 7.51
C GLU A 255 17.87 -0.62 6.76
N LYS A 256 17.95 -0.63 5.42
CA LYS A 256 16.80 -0.78 4.53
C LYS A 256 16.58 -2.25 4.20
N MET A 257 15.34 -2.75 4.34
CA MET A 257 14.94 -4.05 3.82
C MET A 257 14.49 -3.91 2.38
N HIS A 258 14.84 -4.86 1.51
CA HIS A 258 14.31 -4.88 0.14
C HIS A 258 12.84 -5.31 0.14
N LEU A 259 12.01 -4.67 -0.67
CA LEU A 259 10.56 -4.94 -0.77
C LEU A 259 10.15 -5.25 -2.20
N GLN A 260 9.20 -6.18 -2.31
CA GLN A 260 8.45 -6.47 -3.53
C GLN A 260 7.00 -6.78 -3.16
N THR A 261 6.03 -6.14 -3.81
CA THR A 261 4.62 -6.51 -3.65
C THR A 261 4.28 -7.80 -4.41
N LEU A 262 3.09 -8.34 -4.16
CA LEU A 262 2.58 -9.47 -4.97
C LEU A 262 2.53 -9.08 -6.46
N ALA A 263 2.13 -7.84 -6.79
CA ALA A 263 2.13 -7.32 -8.16
C ALA A 263 3.51 -7.34 -8.81
N ALA A 264 4.56 -7.11 -8.03
CA ALA A 264 5.95 -7.16 -8.51
C ALA A 264 6.50 -8.58 -8.62
N MET A 265 6.04 -9.49 -7.75
CA MET A 265 6.45 -10.91 -7.72
C MET A 265 5.73 -11.76 -8.77
N ASN A 266 4.48 -11.41 -9.06
CA ASN A 266 3.64 -12.08 -10.06
C ASN A 266 2.67 -11.05 -10.66
N PRO A 267 2.97 -10.47 -11.86
CA PRO A 267 2.13 -9.47 -12.51
C PRO A 267 0.70 -9.92 -12.82
N ASP A 268 0.49 -11.23 -12.92
CA ASP A 268 -0.81 -11.84 -13.23
C ASP A 268 -1.57 -12.28 -11.98
N ALA A 269 -1.02 -12.00 -10.79
CA ALA A 269 -1.69 -12.39 -9.55
C ALA A 269 -2.97 -11.60 -9.33
N ASP A 270 -4.09 -12.31 -9.30
CA ASP A 270 -5.44 -11.80 -9.09
C ASP A 270 -6.20 -12.56 -7.99
N SER A 271 -5.56 -13.49 -7.28
CA SER A 271 -6.22 -14.36 -6.31
C SER A 271 -5.36 -14.69 -5.10
N TYR A 272 -6.01 -15.06 -3.99
CA TYR A 272 -5.35 -15.53 -2.78
C TYR A 272 -4.60 -16.85 -3.00
N GLU A 273 -5.06 -17.70 -3.92
CA GLU A 273 -4.34 -18.92 -4.33
C GLU A 273 -2.98 -18.59 -4.93
N GLN A 274 -2.91 -17.56 -5.79
CA GLN A 274 -1.66 -17.12 -6.40
C GLN A 274 -0.74 -16.44 -5.39
N LEU A 275 -1.29 -15.70 -4.41
CA LEU A 275 -0.53 -15.16 -3.29
C LEU A 275 0.14 -16.28 -2.47
N LEU A 276 -0.62 -17.36 -2.16
CA LEU A 276 -0.06 -18.55 -1.49
C LEU A 276 0.99 -19.27 -2.34
N LEU A 277 0.80 -19.30 -3.67
CA LEU A 277 1.79 -19.87 -4.59
C LEU A 277 3.12 -19.09 -4.56
N VAL A 278 3.07 -17.76 -4.48
CA VAL A 278 4.28 -16.92 -4.31
C VAL A 278 4.98 -17.26 -3.00
N CYS A 279 4.26 -17.45 -1.89
CA CYS A 279 4.86 -17.89 -0.64
C CYS A 279 5.60 -19.23 -0.76
N ARG A 280 5.00 -20.21 -1.45
CA ARG A 280 5.62 -21.51 -1.70
C ARG A 280 6.87 -21.40 -2.56
N ASN A 281 6.81 -20.58 -3.61
CA ASN A 281 7.94 -20.35 -4.52
C ASN A 281 9.12 -19.62 -3.84
N LEU A 282 8.83 -18.79 -2.84
CA LEU A 282 9.82 -18.14 -1.99
C LEU A 282 10.28 -19.04 -0.82
N HIS A 283 9.76 -20.26 -0.72
CA HIS A 283 10.03 -21.20 0.37
C HIS A 283 9.74 -20.64 1.76
N LEU A 284 8.69 -19.82 1.89
CA LEU A 284 8.29 -19.27 3.19
C LEU A 284 7.70 -20.36 4.09
N PRO A 285 7.79 -20.19 5.43
CA PRO A 285 7.20 -21.14 6.39
C PRO A 285 5.68 -21.29 6.22
N ASP A 286 5.13 -22.47 6.58
CA ASP A 286 3.67 -22.74 6.59
C ASP A 286 2.87 -21.67 7.35
N ALA A 287 3.45 -21.09 8.41
CA ALA A 287 2.86 -19.98 9.17
C ALA A 287 2.52 -18.75 8.29
N SER A 288 3.24 -18.51 7.18
CA SER A 288 2.92 -17.45 6.23
C SER A 288 1.60 -17.73 5.50
N GLY A 289 1.30 -19.00 5.21
CA GLY A 289 0.02 -19.39 4.63
C GLY A 289 -1.15 -19.20 5.61
N GLU A 290 -0.98 -19.56 6.89
CA GLU A 290 -1.98 -19.31 7.94
C GLU A 290 -2.21 -17.81 8.16
N GLU A 291 -1.16 -16.99 8.09
CA GLU A 291 -1.24 -15.53 8.20
C GLU A 291 -2.02 -14.92 7.01
N ILE A 292 -1.74 -15.36 5.79
CA ILE A 292 -2.50 -14.91 4.59
C ILE A 292 -3.97 -15.32 4.71
N PHE A 293 -4.26 -16.54 5.11
CA PHE A 293 -5.62 -17.01 5.34
C PHE A 293 -6.34 -16.15 6.39
N ARG A 294 -5.67 -15.80 7.48
CA ARG A 294 -6.19 -14.91 8.52
C ARG A 294 -6.53 -13.53 7.98
N ARG A 295 -5.63 -12.94 7.17
CA ARG A 295 -5.88 -11.65 6.51
C ARG A 295 -7.05 -11.72 5.53
N MET A 296 -7.16 -12.78 4.74
CA MET A 296 -8.26 -13.02 3.81
C MET A 296 -9.61 -13.07 4.55
N VAL A 297 -9.71 -13.83 5.63
CA VAL A 297 -10.92 -13.92 6.46
C VAL A 297 -11.24 -12.57 7.11
N PHE A 298 -10.22 -11.84 7.58
CA PHE A 298 -10.39 -10.51 8.15
C PHE A 298 -10.89 -9.53 7.10
N ASN A 299 -10.27 -9.50 5.92
CA ASN A 299 -10.66 -8.62 4.82
C ASN A 299 -12.15 -8.81 4.48
N TYR A 300 -12.63 -10.05 4.44
CA TYR A 300 -14.03 -10.34 4.19
C TYR A 300 -14.94 -9.89 5.35
N LEU A 301 -14.71 -10.37 6.56
CA LEU A 301 -15.58 -10.09 7.70
C LEU A 301 -15.57 -8.61 8.12
N ALA A 302 -14.45 -7.93 7.94
CA ALA A 302 -14.27 -6.51 8.26
C ALA A 302 -14.50 -5.58 7.06
N ASN A 303 -14.94 -6.09 5.92
CA ASN A 303 -15.20 -5.32 4.68
C ASN A 303 -13.99 -4.46 4.25
N ASN A 304 -12.77 -5.00 4.36
CA ASN A 304 -11.57 -4.42 3.77
C ASN A 304 -11.39 -4.97 2.35
N THR A 305 -12.15 -4.45 1.41
CA THR A 305 -12.24 -4.97 0.03
C THR A 305 -11.21 -4.38 -0.93
N ASP A 306 -10.38 -3.43 -0.49
CA ASP A 306 -9.24 -2.90 -1.26
C ASP A 306 -8.00 -3.81 -1.09
N ASP A 307 -8.22 -5.12 -1.10
CA ASP A 307 -7.22 -6.16 -0.89
C ASP A 307 -6.46 -6.52 -2.18
N HIS A 308 -6.07 -5.50 -2.94
CA HIS A 308 -5.38 -5.67 -4.21
C HIS A 308 -3.93 -6.19 -4.04
N ASN A 309 -3.34 -6.64 -5.14
CA ASN A 309 -2.02 -7.28 -5.16
C ASN A 309 -0.84 -6.37 -4.72
N LYS A 310 -1.03 -5.05 -4.57
CA LYS A 310 -0.03 -4.15 -3.96
C LYS A 310 -0.16 -4.04 -2.43
N ASN A 311 -1.25 -4.55 -1.82
CA ASN A 311 -1.44 -4.56 -0.37
C ASN A 311 -0.88 -5.82 0.31
N PHE A 312 -0.22 -6.69 -0.47
CA PHE A 312 0.55 -7.82 0.03
C PHE A 312 1.99 -7.72 -0.45
N SER A 313 2.93 -7.72 0.49
CA SER A 313 4.34 -7.55 0.17
C SER A 313 5.21 -8.61 0.82
N PHE A 314 6.38 -8.78 0.23
CA PHE A 314 7.45 -9.63 0.71
C PHE A 314 8.69 -8.77 0.94
N MET A 315 9.41 -9.04 2.01
CA MET A 315 10.66 -8.34 2.30
C MET A 315 11.83 -9.30 2.35
N MET A 316 12.99 -8.80 1.91
CA MET A 316 14.24 -9.53 1.97
C MET A 316 15.26 -8.74 2.80
N THR A 317 15.92 -9.45 3.71
CA THR A 317 17.03 -8.91 4.49
C THR A 317 18.29 -8.75 3.63
N PRO A 318 19.31 -7.99 4.07
CA PRO A 318 20.60 -7.93 3.38
C PRO A 318 21.31 -9.28 3.25
N ASN A 319 20.90 -10.28 4.02
CA ASN A 319 21.42 -11.65 3.93
C ASN A 319 20.69 -12.52 2.87
N GLY A 320 19.68 -11.96 2.18
CA GLY A 320 18.92 -12.68 1.14
C GLY A 320 17.75 -13.51 1.64
N GLU A 321 17.36 -13.39 2.92
CA GLU A 321 16.24 -14.12 3.50
C GLU A 321 14.91 -13.41 3.24
N TRP A 322 14.02 -14.08 2.53
CA TRP A 322 12.67 -13.60 2.23
C TRP A 322 11.67 -13.93 3.34
N SER A 323 10.74 -13.03 3.56
CA SER A 323 9.61 -13.21 4.49
C SER A 323 8.38 -12.43 4.01
N LEU A 324 7.18 -12.86 4.45
CA LEU A 324 5.96 -12.08 4.30
C LEU A 324 6.06 -10.84 5.22
N THR A 325 5.66 -9.66 4.71
CA THR A 325 5.65 -8.45 5.54
C THR A 325 4.52 -8.49 6.57
N PRO A 326 4.63 -7.73 7.67
CA PRO A 326 3.46 -7.34 8.45
C PRO A 326 2.36 -6.77 7.55
N ALA A 327 1.08 -6.94 7.92
CA ALA A 327 -0.03 -6.35 7.20
C ALA A 327 -0.02 -4.82 7.33
N TYR A 328 -0.57 -4.16 6.32
CA TYR A 328 -0.70 -2.71 6.26
C TYR A 328 -1.92 -2.34 5.42
N ASP A 329 -2.33 -1.10 5.49
CA ASP A 329 -3.43 -0.50 4.71
C ASP A 329 -4.77 -1.23 4.90
N MET A 330 -5.05 -1.62 6.15
CA MET A 330 -6.28 -2.30 6.53
C MET A 330 -7.29 -1.28 7.06
N THR A 331 -8.41 -1.11 6.35
CA THR A 331 -9.48 -0.20 6.73
C THR A 331 -10.81 -0.60 6.10
N TYR A 332 -11.91 0.04 6.51
CA TYR A 332 -13.21 -0.13 5.88
C TYR A 332 -13.25 0.53 4.51
N ILE A 333 -13.80 -0.16 3.53
CA ILE A 333 -13.92 0.38 2.17
C ILE A 333 -15.37 0.73 1.84
N PHE A 334 -15.59 2.02 1.53
CA PHE A 334 -16.85 2.52 1.04
C PHE A 334 -16.88 2.47 -0.50
N ASN A 335 -18.09 2.39 -1.06
CA ASN A 335 -18.29 2.52 -2.50
C ASN A 335 -17.90 3.93 -3.01
N VAL A 336 -17.88 4.13 -4.31
CA VAL A 336 -17.52 5.40 -4.97
C VAL A 336 -18.31 6.60 -4.46
N GLY A 337 -19.55 6.43 -4.01
CA GLY A 337 -20.35 7.48 -3.37
C GLY A 337 -19.92 7.81 -1.94
N GLY A 338 -19.09 6.98 -1.32
CA GLY A 338 -18.59 7.16 0.04
C GLY A 338 -19.63 6.92 1.14
N PHE A 339 -20.79 6.29 0.82
CA PHE A 339 -21.88 6.11 1.76
C PHE A 339 -22.30 4.65 1.98
N LEU A 340 -22.03 3.77 1.04
CA LEU A 340 -22.36 2.35 1.11
C LEU A 340 -21.11 1.50 1.18
N PRO A 341 -21.19 0.25 1.71
CA PRO A 341 -20.06 -0.67 1.68
C PRO A 341 -19.69 -1.00 0.23
N HIS A 342 -18.40 -1.04 -0.07
CA HIS A 342 -17.89 -1.71 -1.28
C HIS A 342 -17.87 -3.21 -1.00
N ARG A 343 -18.37 -4.04 -1.91
CA ARG A 343 -18.56 -5.48 -1.65
C ARG A 343 -17.65 -6.40 -2.44
N GLU A 344 -17.06 -5.92 -3.53
CA GLU A 344 -16.19 -6.73 -4.38
C GLU A 344 -14.74 -6.61 -3.91
N HIS A 345 -14.14 -7.76 -3.63
CA HIS A 345 -12.71 -7.86 -3.33
C HIS A 345 -11.87 -7.72 -4.58
N CYS A 346 -10.68 -7.14 -4.44
CA CYS A 346 -9.73 -7.03 -5.55
C CYS A 346 -9.06 -8.38 -5.85
N LEU A 347 -8.81 -9.20 -4.84
CA LEU A 347 -8.34 -10.57 -5.04
C LEU A 347 -9.48 -11.57 -5.00
N LEU A 348 -9.48 -12.47 -5.96
CA LEU A 348 -10.38 -13.62 -6.00
C LEU A 348 -10.09 -14.61 -4.87
N MET A 349 -11.12 -15.26 -4.37
CA MET A 349 -11.02 -16.47 -3.56
C MET A 349 -11.91 -17.55 -4.20
N ARG A 350 -11.32 -18.65 -4.65
CA ARG A 350 -12.01 -19.71 -5.42
C ARG A 350 -12.82 -19.18 -6.61
N GLY A 351 -12.26 -18.17 -7.32
CA GLY A 351 -12.88 -17.53 -8.48
C GLY A 351 -14.02 -16.56 -8.15
N LYS A 352 -14.25 -16.20 -6.89
CA LYS A 352 -15.29 -15.26 -6.47
C LYS A 352 -14.67 -13.96 -5.96
N VAL A 353 -15.25 -12.81 -6.31
CA VAL A 353 -14.91 -11.48 -5.79
C VAL A 353 -15.74 -11.07 -4.58
N ALA A 354 -16.90 -11.72 -4.35
CA ALA A 354 -17.84 -11.38 -3.29
C ALA A 354 -18.65 -12.63 -2.86
N ASP A 355 -19.53 -12.44 -1.88
CA ASP A 355 -20.47 -13.46 -1.38
C ASP A 355 -19.77 -14.78 -0.98
N TRP A 356 -18.63 -14.66 -0.29
CA TRP A 356 -17.88 -15.82 0.21
C TRP A 356 -18.61 -16.47 1.38
N THR A 357 -19.02 -17.71 1.20
CA THR A 357 -19.63 -18.48 2.30
C THR A 357 -18.52 -19.04 3.21
N LYS A 358 -18.88 -19.34 4.46
CA LYS A 358 -17.95 -20.02 5.39
C LYS A 358 -17.49 -21.37 4.80
N GLU A 359 -18.35 -22.07 4.05
CA GLU A 359 -18.00 -23.31 3.38
C GLU A 359 -16.96 -23.10 2.27
N ASP A 360 -17.11 -22.06 1.43
CA ASP A 360 -16.11 -21.72 0.42
C ASP A 360 -14.72 -21.49 1.05
N VAL A 361 -14.69 -20.77 2.18
CA VAL A 361 -13.44 -20.45 2.90
C VAL A 361 -12.83 -21.69 3.55
N MET A 362 -13.65 -22.60 4.06
CA MET A 362 -13.18 -23.88 4.59
C MET A 362 -12.61 -24.80 3.48
N LEU A 363 -13.25 -24.82 2.31
CA LEU A 363 -12.74 -25.53 1.14
C LEU A 363 -11.42 -24.91 0.65
N PHE A 364 -11.33 -23.57 0.59
CA PHE A 364 -10.08 -22.89 0.28
C PHE A 364 -8.96 -23.32 1.24
N ALA A 365 -9.25 -23.37 2.54
CA ALA A 365 -8.28 -23.79 3.55
C ALA A 365 -7.81 -25.24 3.34
N ALA A 366 -8.75 -26.14 3.04
CA ALA A 366 -8.45 -27.55 2.78
C ALA A 366 -7.56 -27.72 1.52
N ASP A 367 -7.92 -27.06 0.42
CA ASP A 367 -7.19 -27.11 -0.85
C ASP A 367 -5.76 -26.55 -0.73
N ASN A 368 -5.54 -25.62 0.19
CA ASN A 368 -4.26 -24.95 0.40
C ASN A 368 -3.47 -25.44 1.63
N GLY A 369 -3.95 -26.46 2.34
CA GLY A 369 -3.26 -27.08 3.46
C GLY A 369 -3.21 -26.25 4.75
N ILE A 370 -4.18 -25.33 4.93
CA ILE A 370 -4.31 -24.51 6.16
C ILE A 370 -4.91 -25.34 7.28
N ARG A 371 -4.12 -25.61 8.31
CA ARG A 371 -4.51 -26.61 9.36
C ARG A 371 -5.48 -26.07 10.41
N ASN A 372 -5.38 -24.80 10.79
CA ASN A 372 -6.13 -24.20 11.90
C ASN A 372 -7.31 -23.31 11.45
N ALA A 373 -7.88 -23.58 10.25
CA ALA A 373 -8.83 -22.71 9.59
C ALA A 373 -10.01 -22.29 10.47
N GLU A 374 -10.71 -23.25 11.11
CA GLU A 374 -11.89 -22.93 11.93
C GLU A 374 -11.53 -22.08 13.17
N LYS A 375 -10.39 -22.37 13.80
CA LYS A 375 -9.88 -21.55 14.92
C LYS A 375 -9.55 -20.13 14.45
N ILE A 376 -8.91 -19.98 13.31
CA ILE A 376 -8.59 -18.68 12.72
C ILE A 376 -9.86 -17.90 12.42
N ILE A 377 -10.83 -18.52 11.74
CA ILE A 377 -12.12 -17.89 11.40
C ILE A 377 -12.83 -17.39 12.68
N ARG A 378 -12.90 -18.20 13.73
CA ARG A 378 -13.50 -17.81 15.00
C ARG A 378 -12.76 -16.62 15.64
N GLN A 379 -11.44 -16.68 15.71
CA GLN A 379 -10.63 -15.61 16.28
C GLN A 379 -10.83 -14.27 15.53
N VAL A 380 -10.91 -14.32 14.21
CA VAL A 380 -11.20 -13.12 13.39
C VAL A 380 -12.61 -12.61 13.65
N ALA A 381 -13.63 -13.50 13.69
CA ALA A 381 -15.00 -13.09 13.99
C ALA A 381 -15.12 -12.43 15.36
N ASP A 382 -14.49 -13.00 16.39
CA ASP A 382 -14.46 -12.45 17.75
C ASP A 382 -13.80 -11.04 17.79
N ALA A 383 -12.78 -10.82 16.97
CA ALA A 383 -12.13 -9.52 16.84
C ALA A 383 -13.04 -8.49 16.12
N VAL A 384 -13.70 -8.89 15.04
CA VAL A 384 -14.61 -8.01 14.29
C VAL A 384 -15.84 -7.61 15.12
N MET A 385 -16.33 -8.48 15.98
CA MET A 385 -17.42 -8.16 16.91
C MET A 385 -17.06 -7.02 17.89
N GLN A 386 -15.78 -6.72 18.10
CA GLN A 386 -15.33 -5.61 18.96
C GLN A 386 -15.39 -4.24 18.26
N PHE A 387 -15.75 -4.18 16.99
CA PHE A 387 -15.68 -2.95 16.18
C PHE A 387 -16.28 -1.73 16.88
N ARG A 388 -17.56 -1.81 17.35
CA ARG A 388 -18.21 -0.66 17.98
C ARG A 388 -17.41 -0.11 19.16
N ALA A 389 -17.04 -0.98 20.09
CA ALA A 389 -16.32 -0.56 21.30
C ALA A 389 -14.96 0.09 20.97
N LEU A 390 -14.23 -0.47 19.99
CA LEU A 390 -12.96 0.07 19.53
C LEU A 390 -13.15 1.39 18.77
N ALA A 391 -14.16 1.50 17.92
CA ALA A 391 -14.47 2.71 17.16
C ALA A 391 -14.86 3.89 18.08
N GLU A 392 -15.70 3.64 19.08
CA GLU A 392 -16.07 4.61 20.11
C GLU A 392 -14.84 5.06 20.93
N LYS A 393 -14.00 4.10 21.36
CA LYS A 393 -12.74 4.37 22.05
C LYS A 393 -11.81 5.27 21.24
N ASN A 394 -11.68 5.00 19.94
CA ASN A 394 -10.80 5.74 19.06
C ASN A 394 -11.40 7.07 18.57
N GLY A 395 -12.69 7.35 18.87
CA GLY A 395 -13.35 8.59 18.55
C GLY A 395 -13.82 8.68 17.09
N VAL A 396 -14.13 7.55 16.48
CA VAL A 396 -14.83 7.51 15.18
C VAL A 396 -16.19 8.19 15.32
N ARG A 397 -16.59 9.01 14.34
CA ARG A 397 -17.87 9.72 14.37
C ARG A 397 -19.06 8.74 14.41
N PRO A 398 -20.08 8.99 15.23
CA PRO A 398 -21.20 8.05 15.43
C PRO A 398 -21.92 7.62 14.15
N GLU A 399 -22.02 8.53 13.17
CA GLU A 399 -22.64 8.23 11.87
C GLU A 399 -21.91 7.14 11.08
N TRP A 400 -20.57 7.09 11.19
CA TRP A 400 -19.77 6.04 10.55
C TRP A 400 -19.83 4.73 11.34
N ILE A 401 -19.83 4.80 12.68
CA ILE A 401 -19.93 3.61 13.54
C ILE A 401 -21.18 2.81 13.17
N GLY A 402 -22.34 3.46 13.14
CA GLY A 402 -23.61 2.75 12.84
C GLY A 402 -23.62 2.07 11.48
N ARG A 403 -23.17 2.77 10.45
CA ARG A 403 -23.15 2.25 9.06
C ARG A 403 -22.16 1.08 8.89
N ILE A 404 -20.97 1.20 9.44
CA ILE A 404 -19.95 0.17 9.33
C ILE A 404 -20.40 -1.06 10.11
N GLU A 405 -20.85 -0.88 11.35
CA GLU A 405 -21.29 -1.98 12.18
C GLU A 405 -22.41 -2.80 11.53
N GLU A 406 -23.39 -2.14 10.91
CA GLU A 406 -24.49 -2.82 10.20
C GLU A 406 -23.94 -3.77 9.12
N CYS A 407 -22.96 -3.34 8.35
CA CYS A 407 -22.28 -4.15 7.34
C CYS A 407 -21.55 -5.34 7.97
N LEU A 408 -20.71 -5.08 8.98
CA LEU A 408 -19.92 -6.13 9.63
C LEU A 408 -20.82 -7.19 10.32
N GLN A 409 -21.89 -6.74 10.97
CA GLN A 409 -22.89 -7.62 11.55
C GLN A 409 -23.61 -8.46 10.49
N GLY A 410 -23.77 -7.92 9.27
CA GLY A 410 -24.29 -8.67 8.11
C GLY A 410 -23.40 -9.87 7.80
N HIS A 411 -22.11 -9.66 7.58
CA HIS A 411 -21.15 -10.73 7.29
C HIS A 411 -21.06 -11.76 8.42
N LEU A 412 -21.05 -11.29 9.68
CA LEU A 412 -21.05 -12.18 10.85
C LEU A 412 -22.29 -13.05 10.95
N ARG A 413 -23.49 -12.51 10.61
CA ARG A 413 -24.74 -13.29 10.55
C ARG A 413 -24.72 -14.33 9.43
N GLU A 414 -24.26 -13.94 8.24
CA GLU A 414 -24.13 -14.86 7.09
C GLU A 414 -23.26 -16.08 7.43
N TRP A 415 -22.24 -15.90 8.25
CA TRP A 415 -21.37 -17.01 8.70
C TRP A 415 -21.79 -17.65 10.02
N GLY A 416 -22.93 -17.25 10.61
CA GLY A 416 -23.52 -17.87 11.79
C GLY A 416 -22.83 -17.52 13.12
N PHE A 417 -22.13 -16.38 13.20
CA PHE A 417 -21.49 -15.93 14.44
C PHE A 417 -22.41 -15.08 15.33
N VAL A 418 -23.44 -14.49 14.76
CA VAL A 418 -24.43 -13.66 15.47
C VAL A 418 -25.83 -14.13 15.13
N SER A 419 -26.70 -14.30 16.14
CA SER A 419 -28.12 -14.60 15.94
C SER A 419 -28.88 -13.32 15.62
N GLY A 420 -29.74 -13.34 14.59
CA GLY A 420 -30.62 -12.25 14.21
C GLY A 420 -31.41 -12.65 12.97
N GLU A 421 -32.66 -12.19 12.87
CA GLU A 421 -33.48 -12.40 11.66
C GLU A 421 -32.74 -11.74 10.48
N THR A 422 -32.50 -12.53 9.44
CA THR A 422 -32.14 -11.98 8.12
C THR A 422 -33.38 -11.24 7.65
N ARG A 423 -33.40 -9.90 7.81
CA ARG A 423 -34.49 -9.12 7.20
C ARG A 423 -34.45 -9.39 5.71
N ALA A 424 -35.59 -9.86 5.20
CA ALA A 424 -35.86 -10.09 3.76
C ALA A 424 -35.71 -8.79 2.92
N GLU A 425 -35.33 -7.68 3.54
CA GLU A 425 -35.07 -6.36 2.94
C GLU A 425 -33.77 -6.30 2.11
N SER A 426 -32.94 -7.35 2.16
CA SER A 426 -31.73 -7.40 1.27
C SER A 426 -32.08 -7.55 -0.22
N ARG A 427 -33.33 -7.80 -0.60
CA ARG A 427 -33.76 -7.82 -2.01
C ARG A 427 -34.00 -6.43 -2.59
N GLU A 428 -34.53 -5.48 -1.83
CA GLU A 428 -34.71 -4.10 -2.32
C GLU A 428 -33.33 -3.38 -2.56
N TRP A 429 -32.30 -3.78 -1.85
CA TRP A 429 -30.95 -3.26 -2.08
C TRP A 429 -30.27 -3.81 -3.36
N ARG A 430 -30.68 -5.00 -3.83
CA ARG A 430 -30.19 -5.55 -5.11
C ARG A 430 -30.81 -4.90 -6.32
N ASP A 431 -32.06 -4.48 -6.21
CA ASP A 431 -32.84 -3.90 -7.33
C ASP A 431 -32.63 -2.39 -7.48
N GLY A 432 -32.13 -1.68 -6.45
CA GLY A 432 -31.80 -0.25 -6.53
C GLY A 432 -30.60 0.09 -7.45
N ASN A 433 -29.77 -0.87 -7.81
CA ASN A 433 -28.64 -0.68 -8.72
C ASN A 433 -28.99 -0.86 -10.22
N GLN A 434 -30.25 -1.21 -10.57
CA GLN A 434 -30.64 -1.38 -12.00
C GLN A 434 -31.32 -0.18 -12.65
N CYS A 435 -31.56 0.92 -11.95
CA CYS A 435 -32.24 2.08 -12.52
C CYS A 435 -31.39 3.37 -12.41
N VAL A 436 -30.27 3.47 -13.10
CA VAL A 436 -29.80 4.72 -13.71
C VAL A 436 -28.91 4.39 -14.91
N SER A 437 -29.50 3.95 -16.01
CA SER A 437 -28.88 4.04 -17.32
C SER A 437 -29.18 5.43 -17.86
N GLY A 438 -28.19 6.27 -17.96
CA GLY A 438 -28.27 7.51 -18.71
C GLY A 438 -27.96 8.79 -17.94
N ALA A 439 -26.72 8.98 -17.54
CA ALA A 439 -26.04 10.28 -17.49
C ALA A 439 -24.59 10.01 -17.21
N SER A 440 -23.72 10.44 -18.12
CA SER A 440 -22.27 10.43 -17.97
C SER A 440 -21.85 11.31 -16.79
N ILE A 441 -21.80 10.73 -15.59
CA ILE A 441 -21.08 11.33 -14.46
C ILE A 441 -19.63 10.88 -14.62
N GLN A 442 -18.76 11.82 -14.96
CA GLN A 442 -17.31 11.62 -14.95
C GLN A 442 -16.91 10.93 -13.65
N ARG A 443 -16.30 9.75 -13.77
CA ARG A 443 -15.76 8.97 -12.65
C ARG A 443 -14.68 9.78 -11.95
N GLN A 444 -15.00 10.38 -10.83
CA GLN A 444 -14.03 11.12 -10.01
C GLN A 444 -13.10 10.21 -9.18
N TYR A 445 -13.36 8.91 -9.13
CA TYR A 445 -12.55 7.92 -8.40
C TYR A 445 -12.59 6.57 -9.12
N PRO A 446 -11.66 6.25 -10.03
CA PRO A 446 -11.51 4.87 -10.48
C PRO A 446 -10.91 4.04 -9.34
N LEU A 447 -11.56 2.94 -8.99
CA LEU A 447 -10.98 1.86 -8.20
C LEU A 447 -9.75 1.30 -8.96
N VAL A 448 -8.71 0.90 -8.24
CA VAL A 448 -7.49 0.30 -8.81
C VAL A 448 -7.75 -1.04 -9.51
N CYS A 449 -8.98 -1.55 -9.45
CA CYS A 449 -9.41 -2.80 -10.08
C CYS A 449 -9.86 -2.69 -11.55
N ASP A 450 -9.72 -1.52 -12.21
CA ASP A 450 -9.94 -1.44 -13.65
C ASP A 450 -8.65 -1.80 -14.39
N ASP A 451 -8.72 -2.84 -15.25
CA ASP A 451 -7.71 -3.47 -16.12
C ASP A 451 -6.72 -2.54 -16.84
#